data_262a091c77424a6e7e188328ca0c5488
#
_entry.id   262a091c77424a6e7e188328ca0c5488
#
_cell.length_a   1.000
_cell.length_b   1.000
_cell.length_c   1.000
_cell.angle_alpha   90.00
_cell.angle_beta   90.00
_cell.angle_gamma   90.00
#
_symmetry.space_group_name_H-M   'P 1'
#
loop_
_entity.id
_entity.type
_entity.pdbx_description
1 polymer ?
#
loop_
_entity_poly.entity_id
_entity_poly.type
_entity_poly.pdbx_seq_one_letter_code
_entity_poly.pdbx_strand_id
1 'polypeptide(L)'
;IEINSETDFVAKNKDFISFCKELVEIIFITQGNLEKLNESKMKNGSLVKDNLVSLIAKIGEKITIRRAIFLDKKSGSNFFYVHSAIEKNIGKIIAAVNIDGITIGKNDDIGAKISMHIAASNPLATDKDSLKKEIINKELEIIKAEIINSGKPAEIVEKISKGKITKFINDNTLLNQV
;
A
#
# COMPACT_ATOMS: atom_id res chain seq x y z
N ILE A 1 -4.17 0.46 8.01
CA ILE A 1 -5.51 0.61 7.44
C ILE A 1 -5.54 1.78 6.45
N GLU A 2 -6.22 1.61 5.33
CA GLU A 2 -6.45 2.63 4.32
C GLU A 2 -7.93 3.04 4.33
N ILE A 3 -8.16 4.36 4.52
CA ILE A 3 -9.48 4.97 4.56
C ILE A 3 -9.48 6.10 3.56
N ASN A 4 -10.36 6.04 2.57
CA ASN A 4 -10.40 6.98 1.46
C ASN A 4 -11.55 7.97 1.63
N SER A 5 -11.29 9.23 1.29
CA SER A 5 -12.26 10.32 1.13
C SER A 5 -12.17 10.88 -0.29
N GLU A 6 -13.13 11.72 -0.68
CA GLU A 6 -13.14 12.30 -2.02
C GLU A 6 -12.22 13.52 -2.13
N THR A 7 -12.06 14.28 -1.05
CA THR A 7 -11.24 15.50 -1.06
C THR A 7 -10.17 15.54 0.03
N ASP A 8 -9.14 16.34 -0.20
CA ASP A 8 -8.08 16.66 0.78
C ASP A 8 -8.62 17.41 2.00
N PHE A 9 -9.75 18.09 1.88
CA PHE A 9 -10.37 18.80 2.99
C PHE A 9 -10.88 17.82 4.04
N VAL A 10 -11.52 16.73 3.62
CA VAL A 10 -11.98 15.68 4.51
C VAL A 10 -10.80 14.99 5.19
N ALA A 11 -9.71 14.72 4.45
CA ALA A 11 -8.52 14.12 5.03
C ALA A 11 -7.92 14.93 6.20
N LYS A 12 -8.17 16.23 6.27
CA LYS A 12 -7.74 17.15 7.34
C LYS A 12 -8.85 17.44 8.37
N ASN A 13 -10.05 16.90 8.18
CA ASN A 13 -11.17 17.11 9.07
C ASN A 13 -10.94 16.38 10.41
N LYS A 14 -11.18 17.06 11.53
CA LYS A 14 -10.95 16.52 12.88
C LYS A 14 -11.80 15.28 13.18
N ASP A 15 -13.05 15.25 12.74
CA ASP A 15 -13.93 14.10 12.99
C ASP A 15 -13.45 12.89 12.19
N PHE A 16 -13.04 13.10 10.92
CA PHE A 16 -12.44 12.06 10.09
C PHE A 16 -11.16 11.50 10.69
N ILE A 17 -10.25 12.37 11.14
CA ILE A 17 -9.00 11.95 11.78
C ILE A 17 -9.26 11.19 13.08
N SER A 18 -10.21 11.66 13.90
CA SER A 18 -10.61 10.98 15.15
C SER A 18 -11.17 9.59 14.86
N PHE A 19 -12.03 9.47 13.86
CA PHE A 19 -12.56 8.19 13.38
C PHE A 19 -11.43 7.26 12.92
N CYS A 20 -10.49 7.74 12.10
CA CYS A 20 -9.33 6.96 11.66
C CYS A 20 -8.48 6.44 12.82
N LYS A 21 -8.22 7.27 13.83
CA LYS A 21 -7.44 6.87 15.01
C LYS A 21 -8.11 5.73 15.78
N GLU A 22 -9.42 5.83 15.98
CA GLU A 22 -10.15 4.79 16.70
C GLU A 22 -10.21 3.49 15.90
N LEU A 23 -10.36 3.56 14.57
CA LEU A 23 -10.31 2.39 13.71
C LEU A 23 -8.96 1.66 13.79
N VAL A 24 -7.84 2.37 13.94
CA VAL A 24 -6.51 1.73 14.10
C VAL A 24 -6.45 0.89 15.37
N GLU A 25 -7.03 1.35 16.48
CA GLU A 25 -7.10 0.59 17.73
C GLU A 25 -7.91 -0.71 17.54
N ILE A 26 -9.06 -0.62 16.88
CA ILE A 26 -9.96 -1.76 16.66
C ILE A 26 -9.37 -2.74 15.63
N ILE A 27 -8.80 -2.23 14.51
CA ILE A 27 -8.25 -3.11 13.46
C ILE A 27 -7.01 -3.87 13.94
N PHE A 28 -6.27 -3.33 14.90
CA PHE A 28 -5.18 -4.04 15.54
C PHE A 28 -5.69 -5.27 16.30
N ILE A 29 -6.78 -5.11 17.06
CA ILE A 29 -7.41 -6.22 17.80
C ILE A 29 -7.99 -7.27 16.83
N THR A 30 -8.59 -6.82 15.73
CA THR A 30 -9.17 -7.71 14.71
C THR A 30 -8.16 -8.25 13.70
N GLN A 31 -6.86 -7.97 13.91
CA GLN A 31 -5.74 -8.44 13.09
C GLN A 31 -5.93 -8.18 11.58
N GLY A 32 -6.43 -7.01 11.23
CA GLY A 32 -6.64 -6.60 9.83
C GLY A 32 -7.94 -7.12 9.19
N ASN A 33 -8.79 -7.83 9.92
CA ASN A 33 -10.06 -8.34 9.40
C ASN A 33 -11.11 -7.24 9.32
N LEU A 34 -11.49 -6.84 8.11
CA LEU A 34 -12.45 -5.74 7.87
C LEU A 34 -13.89 -6.11 8.25
N GLU A 35 -14.31 -7.36 8.12
CA GLU A 35 -15.65 -7.80 8.50
C GLU A 35 -15.82 -7.66 10.01
N LYS A 36 -14.86 -8.19 10.78
CA LYS A 36 -14.84 -8.04 12.24
C LYS A 36 -14.73 -6.57 12.66
N LEU A 37 -13.95 -5.75 11.93
CA LEU A 37 -13.86 -4.32 12.19
C LEU A 37 -15.24 -3.65 12.10
N ASN A 38 -15.98 -3.88 11.00
CA ASN A 38 -17.29 -3.26 10.77
C ASN A 38 -18.33 -3.60 11.84
N GLU A 39 -18.25 -4.82 12.39
CA GLU A 39 -19.13 -5.31 13.47
C GLU A 39 -18.61 -5.00 14.87
N SER A 40 -17.43 -4.38 14.99
CA SER A 40 -16.88 -3.97 16.28
C SER A 40 -17.55 -2.69 16.78
N LYS A 41 -17.58 -2.52 18.11
CA LYS A 41 -18.08 -1.30 18.74
C LYS A 41 -16.96 -0.27 18.87
N MET A 42 -17.31 0.98 18.60
CA MET A 42 -16.50 2.16 18.89
C MET A 42 -16.72 2.64 20.33
N LYS A 43 -15.92 3.60 20.81
CA LYS A 43 -15.97 4.15 22.17
C LYS A 43 -17.36 4.70 22.56
N ASN A 44 -18.13 5.15 21.57
CA ASN A 44 -19.50 5.62 21.78
C ASN A 44 -20.55 4.48 21.89
N GLY A 45 -20.13 3.21 21.82
CA GLY A 45 -20.98 2.02 21.91
C GLY A 45 -21.65 1.58 20.60
N SER A 46 -21.63 2.40 19.55
CA SER A 46 -22.18 2.08 18.23
C SER A 46 -21.19 1.28 17.39
N LEU A 47 -21.68 0.52 16.40
CA LEU A 47 -20.84 -0.24 15.50
C LEU A 47 -20.01 0.69 14.59
N VAL A 48 -18.86 0.22 14.13
CA VAL A 48 -18.00 0.95 13.18
C VAL A 48 -18.77 1.31 11.92
N LYS A 49 -19.55 0.38 11.34
CA LYS A 49 -20.37 0.62 10.16
C LYS A 49 -21.39 1.74 10.35
N ASP A 50 -22.02 1.83 11.54
CA ASP A 50 -23.03 2.86 11.84
C ASP A 50 -22.36 4.24 12.04
N ASN A 51 -21.20 4.27 12.69
CA ASN A 51 -20.40 5.47 12.83
C ASN A 51 -19.90 5.99 11.47
N LEU A 52 -19.50 5.09 10.56
CA LEU A 52 -19.10 5.45 9.20
C LEU A 52 -20.25 6.12 8.45
N VAL A 53 -21.46 5.56 8.50
CA VAL A 53 -22.66 6.15 7.88
C VAL A 53 -22.96 7.52 8.47
N SER A 54 -22.87 7.66 9.79
CA SER A 54 -23.07 8.93 10.49
C SER A 54 -22.03 9.98 10.10
N LEU A 55 -20.78 9.57 9.95
CA LEU A 55 -19.68 10.44 9.53
C LEU A 55 -19.88 10.91 8.08
N ILE A 56 -20.24 10.01 7.17
CA ILE A 56 -20.58 10.34 5.77
C ILE A 56 -21.71 11.35 5.72
N ALA A 57 -22.81 11.13 6.47
CA ALA A 57 -23.94 12.04 6.52
C ALA A 57 -23.54 13.43 7.07
N LYS A 58 -22.64 13.49 8.06
CA LYS A 58 -22.15 14.74 8.66
C LYS A 58 -21.24 15.54 7.72
N ILE A 59 -20.35 14.85 7.02
CA ILE A 59 -19.32 15.47 6.15
C ILE A 59 -19.90 15.76 4.75
N GLY A 60 -20.80 14.94 4.26
CA GLY A 60 -21.40 15.07 2.92
C GLY A 60 -20.55 14.50 1.79
N GLU A 61 -19.48 13.74 2.12
CA GLU A 61 -18.61 13.09 1.14
C GLU A 61 -18.55 11.58 1.38
N LYS A 62 -18.30 10.82 0.32
CA LYS A 62 -18.11 9.38 0.41
C LYS A 62 -16.80 9.06 1.15
N ILE A 63 -16.90 8.22 2.17
CA ILE A 63 -15.78 7.69 2.93
C ILE A 63 -15.80 6.16 2.82
N THR A 64 -14.65 5.55 2.55
CA THR A 64 -14.57 4.10 2.38
C THR A 64 -13.39 3.54 3.18
N ILE A 65 -13.65 2.57 4.04
CA ILE A 65 -12.62 1.73 4.64
C ILE A 65 -12.22 0.70 3.58
N ARG A 66 -11.10 0.93 2.90
CA ARG A 66 -10.76 0.17 1.69
C ARG A 66 -10.09 -1.15 1.99
N ARG A 67 -9.06 -1.13 2.81
CA ARG A 67 -8.25 -2.30 3.16
C ARG A 67 -7.48 -2.10 4.45
N ALA A 68 -7.07 -3.22 5.04
CA ALA A 68 -6.15 -3.24 6.17
C ALA A 68 -5.15 -4.38 6.01
N ILE A 69 -3.97 -4.20 6.53
CA ILE A 69 -2.93 -5.21 6.59
C ILE A 69 -2.40 -5.25 8.01
N PHE A 70 -2.30 -6.44 8.58
CA PHE A 70 -1.65 -6.68 9.85
C PHE A 70 -0.29 -7.33 9.59
N LEU A 71 0.78 -6.65 9.97
CA LEU A 71 2.14 -7.18 9.89
C LEU A 71 2.48 -7.81 11.23
N ASP A 72 2.37 -9.13 11.30
CA ASP A 72 2.73 -9.90 12.49
C ASP A 72 4.26 -9.89 12.66
N LYS A 73 4.70 -9.65 13.89
CA LYS A 73 6.11 -9.71 14.27
C LYS A 73 6.48 -11.15 14.66
N LYS A 74 6.45 -12.09 13.69
CA LYS A 74 6.88 -13.48 13.93
C LYS A 74 8.40 -13.60 14.00
N SER A 75 9.10 -12.92 13.09
CA SER A 75 10.55 -12.82 13.04
C SER A 75 10.94 -11.41 12.59
N GLY A 76 12.10 -10.93 13.01
CA GLY A 76 12.60 -9.63 12.60
C GLY A 76 11.90 -8.41 13.25
N SER A 77 11.91 -7.30 12.55
CA SER A 77 11.37 -6.02 13.02
C SER A 77 10.53 -5.33 11.95
N ASN A 78 9.47 -4.66 12.39
CA ASN A 78 8.62 -3.85 11.53
C ASN A 78 9.10 -2.42 11.50
N PHE A 79 9.28 -1.87 10.32
CA PHE A 79 9.61 -0.47 10.07
C PHE A 79 8.53 0.14 9.20
N PHE A 80 8.37 1.46 9.31
CA PHE A 80 7.38 2.17 8.49
C PHE A 80 7.83 3.60 8.20
N TYR A 81 7.28 4.13 7.12
CA TYR A 81 7.42 5.53 6.72
C TYR A 81 6.06 6.12 6.38
N VAL A 82 5.81 7.32 6.87
CA VAL A 82 4.57 8.07 6.60
C VAL A 82 4.93 9.25 5.72
N HIS A 83 4.45 9.23 4.49
CA HIS A 83 4.63 10.32 3.54
C HIS A 83 3.46 11.29 3.60
N SER A 84 3.74 12.58 3.47
CA SER A 84 2.75 13.66 3.61
C SER A 84 1.92 13.51 4.88
N ALA A 85 2.62 13.44 6.01
CA ALA A 85 2.00 13.28 7.33
C ALA A 85 1.04 14.44 7.62
N ILE A 86 -0.17 14.09 8.05
CA ILE A 86 -1.19 15.03 8.53
C ILE A 86 -1.08 15.14 10.05
N GLU A 87 -0.88 14.00 10.70
CA GLU A 87 -0.59 13.84 12.11
C GLU A 87 0.37 12.67 12.33
N LYS A 88 0.78 12.43 13.58
CA LYS A 88 1.61 11.27 13.93
C LYS A 88 0.94 9.97 13.46
N ASN A 89 1.65 9.20 12.65
CA ASN A 89 1.20 7.91 12.08
C ASN A 89 -0.02 8.00 11.15
N ILE A 90 -0.39 9.18 10.70
CA ILE A 90 -1.46 9.41 9.73
C ILE A 90 -0.90 10.24 8.57
N GLY A 91 -1.00 9.74 7.36
CA GLY A 91 -0.54 10.44 6.16
C GLY A 91 -1.22 9.93 4.90
N LYS A 92 -0.86 10.53 3.78
CA LYS A 92 -1.43 10.15 2.48
C LYS A 92 -0.92 8.81 1.97
N ILE A 93 0.33 8.47 2.28
CA ILE A 93 0.94 7.19 1.93
C ILE A 93 1.65 6.65 3.18
N ILE A 94 1.44 5.38 3.47
CA ILE A 94 2.17 4.66 4.50
C ILE A 94 2.80 3.43 3.84
N ALA A 95 4.12 3.35 3.91
CA ALA A 95 4.86 2.15 3.54
C ALA A 95 5.35 1.47 4.81
N ALA A 96 5.20 0.15 4.87
CA ALA A 96 5.65 -0.65 6.00
C ALA A 96 6.40 -1.89 5.49
N VAL A 97 7.46 -2.28 6.18
CA VAL A 97 8.27 -3.45 5.86
C VAL A 97 8.60 -4.23 7.12
N ASN A 98 8.51 -5.54 7.04
CA ASN A 98 9.09 -6.45 8.02
C ASN A 98 10.43 -6.94 7.48
N ILE A 99 11.50 -6.82 8.28
CA ILE A 99 12.85 -7.25 7.89
C ILE A 99 13.30 -8.29 8.91
N ASP A 100 13.52 -9.51 8.44
CA ASP A 100 14.01 -10.62 9.25
C ASP A 100 15.52 -10.45 9.57
N GLY A 101 15.93 -11.01 10.70
CA GLY A 101 17.34 -10.94 11.16
C GLY A 101 17.80 -9.55 11.64
N ILE A 102 16.93 -8.54 11.65
CA ILE A 102 17.24 -7.19 12.13
C ILE A 102 16.55 -6.92 13.47
N THR A 103 17.32 -6.37 14.42
CA THR A 103 16.81 -5.93 15.71
C THR A 103 16.67 -4.40 15.74
N ILE A 104 15.54 -3.91 16.22
CA ILE A 104 15.30 -2.48 16.46
C ILE A 104 16.39 -1.93 17.40
N GLY A 105 16.86 -0.72 17.12
CA GLY A 105 17.85 0.01 17.90
C GLY A 105 19.25 0.10 17.28
N LYS A 106 19.67 -0.90 16.48
CA LYS A 106 20.96 -0.83 15.76
C LYS A 106 20.80 -0.50 14.26
N ASN A 107 19.63 -0.75 13.68
CA ASN A 107 19.39 -0.67 12.24
C ASN A 107 18.08 0.07 11.89
N ASP A 108 17.57 0.91 12.79
CA ASP A 108 16.32 1.66 12.58
C ASP A 108 16.38 2.53 11.32
N ASP A 109 17.55 3.09 11.04
CA ASP A 109 17.79 3.91 9.84
C ASP A 109 17.64 3.11 8.53
N ILE A 110 18.09 1.85 8.49
CA ILE A 110 17.97 1.00 7.29
C ILE A 110 16.51 0.68 7.00
N GLY A 111 15.77 0.23 8.01
CA GLY A 111 14.35 -0.10 7.84
C GLY A 111 13.50 1.11 7.46
N ALA A 112 13.78 2.27 8.05
CA ALA A 112 13.13 3.52 7.69
C ALA A 112 13.45 3.95 6.25
N LYS A 113 14.71 3.83 5.81
CA LYS A 113 15.12 4.13 4.42
C LYS A 113 14.47 3.20 3.41
N ILE A 114 14.40 1.90 3.70
CA ILE A 114 13.69 0.94 2.83
C ILE A 114 12.21 1.29 2.73
N SER A 115 11.55 1.60 3.86
CA SER A 115 10.14 2.03 3.85
C SER A 115 9.94 3.33 3.05
N MET A 116 10.87 4.28 3.13
CA MET A 116 10.86 5.51 2.35
C MET A 116 11.03 5.22 0.85
N HIS A 117 11.97 4.33 0.49
CA HIS A 117 12.16 3.88 -0.89
C HIS A 117 10.88 3.23 -1.44
N ILE A 118 10.23 2.35 -0.68
CA ILE A 118 8.95 1.73 -1.07
C ILE A 118 7.89 2.79 -1.34
N ALA A 119 7.79 3.81 -0.49
CA ALA A 119 6.82 4.90 -0.70
C ALA A 119 7.11 5.72 -1.96
N ALA A 120 8.38 5.90 -2.32
CA ALA A 120 8.81 6.68 -3.49
C ALA A 120 8.73 5.88 -4.79
N SER A 121 9.20 4.62 -4.80
CA SER A 121 9.32 3.80 -6.01
C SER A 121 8.10 2.93 -6.29
N ASN A 122 7.22 2.75 -5.29
CA ASN A 122 5.98 1.97 -5.39
C ASN A 122 6.17 0.58 -6.07
N PRO A 123 7.06 -0.28 -5.58
CA PRO A 123 7.28 -1.58 -6.17
C PRO A 123 6.00 -2.43 -6.14
N LEU A 124 5.77 -3.19 -7.21
CA LEU A 124 4.59 -4.05 -7.35
C LEU A 124 4.73 -5.37 -6.57
N ALA A 125 5.97 -5.77 -6.27
CA ALA A 125 6.29 -6.99 -5.54
C ALA A 125 7.65 -6.85 -4.84
N THR A 126 7.94 -7.74 -3.89
CA THR A 126 9.25 -7.79 -3.21
C THR A 126 10.34 -8.28 -4.15
N ASP A 127 10.07 -9.32 -4.91
CA ASP A 127 10.99 -9.96 -5.84
C ASP A 127 10.27 -10.42 -7.11
N LYS A 128 11.04 -11.03 -8.04
CA LYS A 128 10.50 -11.51 -9.32
C LYS A 128 9.49 -12.63 -9.14
N ASP A 129 9.67 -13.49 -8.15
CA ASP A 129 8.84 -14.68 -7.94
C ASP A 129 7.50 -14.32 -7.32
N SER A 130 7.46 -13.24 -6.54
CA SER A 130 6.23 -12.69 -5.95
C SER A 130 5.45 -11.76 -6.90
N LEU A 131 6.05 -11.36 -8.03
CA LEU A 131 5.35 -10.56 -9.03
C LEU A 131 4.33 -11.42 -9.81
N LYS A 132 3.07 -11.01 -9.79
CA LYS A 132 1.97 -11.77 -10.41
C LYS A 132 2.18 -11.95 -11.91
N LYS A 133 2.06 -13.18 -12.39
CA LYS A 133 2.23 -13.54 -13.80
C LYS A 133 1.30 -12.77 -14.73
N GLU A 134 0.08 -12.45 -14.27
CA GLU A 134 -0.89 -11.67 -15.04
C GLU A 134 -0.36 -10.26 -15.37
N ILE A 135 0.36 -9.64 -14.41
CA ILE A 135 0.98 -8.32 -14.61
C ILE A 135 2.09 -8.42 -15.66
N ILE A 136 2.95 -9.43 -15.55
CA ILE A 136 4.06 -9.66 -16.50
C ILE A 136 3.51 -9.92 -17.89
N ASN A 137 2.49 -10.78 -18.02
CA ASN A 137 1.90 -11.13 -19.32
C ASN A 137 1.24 -9.91 -19.98
N LYS A 138 0.47 -9.13 -19.20
CA LYS A 138 -0.17 -7.90 -19.71
C LYS A 138 0.86 -6.89 -20.22
N GLU A 139 1.94 -6.68 -19.46
CA GLU A 139 3.01 -5.77 -19.85
C GLU A 139 3.74 -6.28 -21.12
N LEU A 140 3.97 -7.60 -21.20
CA LEU A 140 4.59 -8.20 -22.37
C LEU A 140 3.74 -8.01 -23.63
N GLU A 141 2.42 -8.11 -23.53
CA GLU A 141 1.49 -7.82 -24.64
C GLU A 141 1.59 -6.36 -25.08
N ILE A 142 1.61 -5.42 -24.13
CA ILE A 142 1.77 -3.99 -24.42
C ILE A 142 3.11 -3.74 -25.13
N ILE A 143 4.20 -4.25 -24.58
CA ILE A 143 5.54 -4.11 -25.16
C ILE A 143 5.60 -4.65 -26.60
N LYS A 144 5.03 -5.83 -26.84
CA LYS A 144 4.99 -6.43 -28.19
C LYS A 144 4.20 -5.57 -29.18
N ALA A 145 3.02 -5.10 -28.75
CA ALA A 145 2.19 -4.23 -29.59
C ALA A 145 2.91 -2.92 -29.95
N GLU A 146 3.59 -2.28 -29.00
CA GLU A 146 4.39 -1.07 -29.25
C GLU A 146 5.50 -1.33 -30.28
N ILE A 147 6.24 -2.43 -30.15
CA ILE A 147 7.36 -2.75 -31.05
C ILE A 147 6.84 -3.03 -32.47
N ILE A 148 5.76 -3.79 -32.60
CA ILE A 148 5.13 -4.09 -33.89
C ILE A 148 4.65 -2.79 -34.56
N ASN A 149 3.96 -1.93 -33.83
CA ASN A 149 3.48 -0.64 -34.32
C ASN A 149 4.63 0.30 -34.75
N SER A 150 5.83 0.09 -34.21
CA SER A 150 7.03 0.85 -34.63
C SER A 150 7.66 0.35 -35.95
N GLY A 151 7.05 -0.63 -36.63
CA GLY A 151 7.51 -1.14 -37.91
C GLY A 151 8.76 -2.02 -37.87
N LYS A 152 9.13 -2.57 -36.70
CA LYS A 152 10.31 -3.40 -36.55
C LYS A 152 10.05 -4.85 -37.05
N PRO A 153 11.06 -5.51 -37.67
CA PRO A 153 10.95 -6.89 -38.10
C PRO A 153 10.62 -7.85 -36.96
N ALA A 154 9.81 -8.88 -37.22
CA ALA A 154 9.34 -9.84 -36.25
C ALA A 154 10.47 -10.53 -35.44
N GLU A 155 11.60 -10.82 -36.08
CA GLU A 155 12.78 -11.44 -35.47
C GLU A 155 13.39 -10.56 -34.36
N ILE A 156 13.28 -9.23 -34.51
CA ILE A 156 13.82 -8.27 -33.53
C ILE A 156 12.81 -8.03 -32.40
N VAL A 157 11.51 -8.19 -32.65
CA VAL A 157 10.43 -7.98 -31.67
C VAL A 157 10.67 -8.83 -30.41
N GLU A 158 10.96 -10.11 -30.59
CA GLU A 158 11.14 -11.02 -29.46
C GLU A 158 12.34 -10.65 -28.59
N LYS A 159 13.47 -10.33 -29.23
CA LYS A 159 14.71 -9.94 -28.52
C LYS A 159 14.52 -8.63 -27.71
N ILE A 160 13.88 -7.63 -28.32
CA ILE A 160 13.61 -6.34 -27.65
C ILE A 160 12.58 -6.54 -26.54
N SER A 161 11.52 -7.34 -26.77
CA SER A 161 10.50 -7.62 -25.77
C SER A 161 11.10 -8.28 -24.53
N LYS A 162 12.02 -9.22 -24.71
CA LYS A 162 12.73 -9.87 -23.59
C LYS A 162 13.56 -8.89 -22.78
N GLY A 163 14.25 -7.96 -23.43
CA GLY A 163 15.00 -6.91 -22.73
C GLY A 163 14.10 -5.95 -21.95
N LYS A 164 13.02 -5.47 -22.60
CA LYS A 164 12.07 -4.54 -21.99
C LYS A 164 11.33 -5.16 -20.80
N ILE A 165 10.86 -6.42 -20.91
CA ILE A 165 10.16 -7.08 -19.80
C ILE A 165 11.11 -7.38 -18.63
N THR A 166 12.39 -7.70 -18.90
CA THR A 166 13.38 -7.85 -17.83
C THR A 166 13.59 -6.53 -17.09
N LYS A 167 13.69 -5.43 -17.82
CA LYS A 167 13.79 -4.10 -17.24
C LYS A 167 12.55 -3.76 -16.41
N PHE A 168 11.33 -3.99 -16.95
CA PHE A 168 10.09 -3.78 -16.23
C PHE A 168 10.05 -4.54 -14.90
N ILE A 169 10.43 -5.82 -14.91
CA ILE A 169 10.49 -6.63 -13.68
C ILE A 169 11.47 -6.03 -12.68
N ASN A 170 12.66 -5.62 -13.12
CA ASN A 170 13.65 -5.03 -12.23
C ASN A 170 13.18 -3.70 -11.64
N ASP A 171 12.60 -2.83 -12.46
CA ASP A 171 12.11 -1.52 -12.05
C ASP A 171 10.90 -1.61 -11.09
N ASN A 172 10.17 -2.73 -11.10
CA ASN A 172 8.94 -2.92 -10.32
C ASN A 172 9.05 -3.96 -9.19
N THR A 173 10.24 -4.46 -8.91
CA THR A 173 10.45 -5.37 -7.77
C THR A 173 11.47 -4.79 -6.80
N LEU A 174 11.09 -4.71 -5.51
CA LEU A 174 11.86 -4.00 -4.46
C LEU A 174 13.32 -4.41 -4.40
N LEU A 175 13.61 -5.72 -4.42
CA LEU A 175 14.98 -6.25 -4.29
C LEU A 175 15.83 -6.08 -5.55
N ASN A 176 15.26 -5.62 -6.65
CA ASN A 176 15.99 -5.40 -7.92
C ASN A 176 16.03 -3.90 -8.31
N GLN A 177 15.34 -3.05 -7.58
CA GLN A 177 15.44 -1.59 -7.75
C GLN A 177 16.80 -1.07 -7.26
N VAL A 178 17.32 -0.04 -7.94
CA VAL A 178 18.63 0.59 -7.63
C VAL A 178 18.38 1.93 -6.93
#